data_d69bec4c476aa914db8cf4ccdaacbadd
#
_entry.id   d69bec4c476aa914db8cf4ccdaacbadd
#
_cell.length_a   1.000
_cell.length_b   1.000
_cell.length_c   1.000
_cell.angle_alpha   90.00
_cell.angle_beta   90.00
_cell.angle_gamma   90.00
#
_symmetry.space_group_name_H-M   'P 1'
#
loop_
_entity.id
_entity.type
_entity.pdbx_description
1 polymer ?
#
loop_
_entity_poly.entity_id
_entity_poly.type
_entity_poly.pdbx_seq_one_letter_code
_entity_poly.pdbx_strand_id
1 'polypeptide(L)'
;MSPELHPAGLTDAALLAQCVVRRQRRSGPGGQHRNKVETAIVLVHEATGIRGEASERRSQAINLQMAIHRLRVKLAIAVRSSTVDLTNPGRSELWLSRVRGRQIVVSVTHTDFPTLLAEALDVLTACKFDCKSTGGILACSPSQLVKFLKLEPEALLAVNEQRRQRELSLLR
;
A
#
# COMPACT_ATOMS: atom_id res chain seq x y z
N MET A 1 -19.22 7.83 15.15
CA MET A 1 -18.84 6.97 14.01
C MET A 1 -17.36 6.68 14.17
N SER A 2 -16.98 5.43 14.34
CA SER A 2 -15.54 5.07 14.32
C SER A 2 -14.97 5.45 12.94
N PRO A 3 -13.76 6.01 12.87
CA PRO A 3 -13.14 6.32 11.59
C PRO A 3 -13.03 5.01 10.77
N GLU A 4 -13.53 5.09 9.55
CA GLU A 4 -13.48 3.93 8.65
C GLU A 4 -12.01 3.61 8.34
N LEU A 5 -11.58 2.41 8.72
CA LEU A 5 -10.17 2.01 8.56
C LEU A 5 -9.85 1.96 7.06
N HIS A 6 -8.71 2.55 6.67
CA HIS A 6 -8.25 2.49 5.29
C HIS A 6 -8.16 1.02 4.82
N PRO A 7 -8.64 0.67 3.61
CA PRO A 7 -8.68 -0.73 3.13
C PRO A 7 -7.33 -1.46 3.20
N ALA A 8 -6.22 -0.74 2.99
CA ALA A 8 -4.87 -1.31 3.12
C ALA A 8 -4.52 -1.75 4.54
N GLY A 9 -5.19 -1.22 5.56
CA GLY A 9 -4.98 -1.53 6.99
C GLY A 9 -5.93 -2.57 7.57
N LEU A 10 -6.89 -3.07 6.79
CA LEU A 10 -7.82 -4.11 7.24
C LEU A 10 -7.09 -5.42 7.55
N THR A 11 -7.65 -6.26 8.42
CA THR A 11 -7.19 -7.64 8.56
C THR A 11 -7.37 -8.42 7.25
N ASP A 12 -6.64 -9.53 7.06
CA ASP A 12 -6.79 -10.36 5.85
C ASP A 12 -8.24 -10.82 5.66
N ALA A 13 -8.88 -11.27 6.75
CA ALA A 13 -10.26 -11.71 6.71
C ALA A 13 -11.23 -10.59 6.30
N ALA A 14 -11.07 -9.39 6.88
CA ALA A 14 -11.92 -8.25 6.57
C ALA A 14 -11.71 -7.74 5.13
N LEU A 15 -10.46 -7.74 4.63
CA LEU A 15 -10.17 -7.37 3.25
C LEU A 15 -10.73 -8.41 2.27
N LEU A 16 -10.54 -9.71 2.55
CA LEU A 16 -11.05 -10.78 1.69
C LEU A 16 -12.58 -10.79 1.63
N ALA A 17 -13.27 -10.41 2.71
CA ALA A 17 -14.72 -10.27 2.73
C ALA A 17 -15.24 -9.15 1.78
N GLN A 18 -14.36 -8.22 1.37
CA GLN A 18 -14.65 -7.14 0.42
C GLN A 18 -14.15 -7.46 -0.99
N CYS A 19 -13.71 -8.70 -1.25
CA CYS A 19 -13.07 -9.08 -2.50
C CYS A 19 -13.76 -10.28 -3.16
N VAL A 20 -13.83 -10.24 -4.49
CA VAL A 20 -14.04 -11.43 -5.29
C VAL A 20 -12.73 -12.18 -5.43
N VAL A 21 -12.68 -13.41 -4.95
CA VAL A 21 -11.49 -14.29 -5.05
C VAL A 21 -11.65 -15.22 -6.24
N ARG A 22 -10.73 -15.14 -7.20
CA ARG A 22 -10.70 -16.03 -8.37
C ARG A 22 -9.45 -16.89 -8.33
N ARG A 23 -9.63 -18.20 -8.53
CA ARG A 23 -8.55 -19.17 -8.70
C ARG A 23 -8.44 -19.47 -10.19
N GLN A 24 -7.22 -19.48 -10.70
CA GLN A 24 -6.99 -19.68 -12.13
C GLN A 24 -5.85 -20.66 -12.37
N ARG A 25 -5.96 -21.39 -13.48
CA ARG A 25 -4.83 -22.11 -14.06
C ARG A 25 -4.05 -21.11 -14.91
N ARG A 26 -2.74 -21.00 -14.72
CA ARG A 26 -1.90 -20.26 -15.67
C ARG A 26 -1.00 -21.25 -16.39
N SER A 27 -1.06 -21.23 -17.71
CA SER A 27 -0.08 -21.86 -18.59
C SER A 27 1.26 -21.10 -18.48
N GLY A 28 2.36 -21.84 -18.49
CA GLY A 28 3.71 -21.25 -18.46
C GLY A 28 4.77 -22.33 -18.49
N PRO A 29 6.04 -22.02 -18.75
CA PRO A 29 7.13 -22.99 -18.74
C PRO A 29 7.25 -23.62 -17.35
N GLY A 30 7.03 -24.96 -17.28
CA GLY A 30 7.09 -25.75 -16.04
C GLY A 30 6.10 -26.91 -16.08
N GLY A 31 6.57 -28.13 -15.91
CA GLY A 31 5.99 -29.46 -16.13
C GLY A 31 4.48 -29.67 -15.90
N GLN A 32 3.97 -30.85 -16.21
CA GLN A 32 2.55 -31.26 -16.22
C GLN A 32 1.72 -30.84 -14.97
N HIS A 33 2.34 -30.72 -13.79
CA HIS A 33 1.69 -30.30 -12.55
C HIS A 33 1.17 -28.85 -12.59
N ARG A 34 1.89 -27.95 -13.27
CA ARG A 34 1.50 -26.53 -13.35
C ARG A 34 0.22 -26.34 -14.16
N ASN A 35 -0.01 -27.19 -15.14
CA ASN A 35 -1.19 -27.13 -16.02
C ASN A 35 -2.44 -27.78 -15.41
N LYS A 36 -2.30 -28.56 -14.32
CA LYS A 36 -3.40 -29.28 -13.67
C LYS A 36 -3.93 -28.62 -12.40
N VAL A 37 -3.16 -27.75 -11.76
CA VAL A 37 -3.52 -27.15 -10.45
C VAL A 37 -3.73 -25.65 -10.56
N GLU A 38 -4.87 -25.17 -10.04
CA GLU A 38 -5.21 -23.74 -9.99
C GLU A 38 -4.47 -23.04 -8.85
N THR A 39 -3.20 -22.73 -9.06
CA THR A 39 -2.37 -22.07 -8.04
C THR A 39 -2.36 -20.54 -8.14
N ALA A 40 -2.79 -19.98 -9.28
CA ALA A 40 -2.87 -18.53 -9.44
C ALA A 40 -4.09 -17.97 -8.69
N ILE A 41 -3.86 -16.91 -7.94
CA ILE A 41 -4.88 -16.17 -7.20
C ILE A 41 -5.02 -14.77 -7.80
N VAL A 42 -6.27 -14.38 -8.03
CA VAL A 42 -6.65 -13.00 -8.39
C VAL A 42 -7.70 -12.53 -7.39
N LEU A 43 -7.41 -11.44 -6.71
CA LEU A 43 -8.31 -10.73 -5.82
C LEU A 43 -8.80 -9.47 -6.52
N VAL A 44 -10.10 -9.21 -6.48
CA VAL A 44 -10.69 -7.96 -6.99
C VAL A 44 -11.46 -7.33 -5.84
N HIS A 45 -11.02 -6.18 -5.38
CA HIS A 45 -11.72 -5.41 -4.35
C HIS A 45 -12.99 -4.79 -4.96
N GLU A 46 -14.17 -5.17 -4.44
CA GLU A 46 -15.46 -4.87 -5.09
C GLU A 46 -15.74 -3.37 -5.20
N ALA A 47 -15.48 -2.63 -4.12
CA ALA A 47 -15.77 -1.20 -4.08
C ALA A 47 -14.91 -0.36 -5.03
N THR A 48 -13.68 -0.81 -5.37
CA THR A 48 -12.72 -0.02 -6.18
C THR A 48 -12.39 -0.66 -7.52
N GLY A 49 -12.68 -1.95 -7.71
CA GLY A 49 -12.24 -2.72 -8.87
C GLY A 49 -10.74 -3.02 -8.93
N ILE A 50 -9.98 -2.60 -7.90
CA ILE A 50 -8.52 -2.79 -7.86
C ILE A 50 -8.20 -4.27 -7.70
N ARG A 51 -7.12 -4.70 -8.39
CA ARG A 51 -6.74 -6.11 -8.45
C ARG A 51 -5.36 -6.36 -7.86
N GLY A 52 -5.27 -7.40 -7.02
CA GLY A 52 -4.03 -8.02 -6.58
C GLY A 52 -3.94 -9.45 -7.10
N GLU A 53 -2.79 -9.83 -7.67
CA GLU A 53 -2.64 -11.19 -8.23
C GLU A 53 -1.26 -11.76 -7.92
N ALA A 54 -1.20 -13.10 -7.78
CA ALA A 54 0.05 -13.85 -7.66
C ALA A 54 -0.11 -15.28 -8.22
N SER A 55 0.95 -15.75 -8.87
CA SER A 55 0.99 -17.09 -9.48
C SER A 55 2.39 -17.72 -9.46
N GLU A 56 3.34 -17.11 -8.76
CA GLU A 56 4.76 -17.44 -8.84
C GLU A 56 5.10 -18.71 -8.05
N ARG A 57 4.29 -19.04 -7.07
CA ARG A 57 4.55 -20.18 -6.19
C ARG A 57 3.65 -21.37 -6.52
N ARG A 58 4.12 -22.57 -6.19
CA ARG A 58 3.33 -23.82 -6.31
C ARG A 58 2.24 -23.92 -5.23
N SER A 59 2.42 -23.22 -4.12
CA SER A 59 1.45 -23.15 -3.01
C SER A 59 0.41 -22.06 -3.27
N GLN A 60 -0.86 -22.44 -3.32
CA GLN A 60 -1.99 -21.53 -3.41
C GLN A 60 -2.05 -20.58 -2.20
N ALA A 61 -1.73 -21.07 -1.00
CA ALA A 61 -1.72 -20.28 0.22
C ALA A 61 -0.65 -19.17 0.16
N ILE A 62 0.55 -19.47 -0.34
CA ILE A 62 1.62 -18.46 -0.51
C ILE A 62 1.20 -17.43 -1.56
N ASN A 63 0.62 -17.86 -2.68
CA ASN A 63 0.13 -16.93 -3.71
C ASN A 63 -1.02 -16.07 -3.17
N LEU A 64 -1.89 -16.60 -2.31
CA LEU A 64 -2.93 -15.80 -1.66
C LEU A 64 -2.33 -14.67 -0.82
N GLN A 65 -1.35 -14.95 0.02
CA GLN A 65 -0.68 -13.93 0.84
C GLN A 65 0.02 -12.88 -0.03
N MET A 66 0.67 -13.28 -1.11
CA MET A 66 1.29 -12.37 -2.07
C MET A 66 0.25 -11.49 -2.79
N ALA A 67 -0.89 -12.07 -3.19
CA ALA A 67 -1.98 -11.34 -3.82
C ALA A 67 -2.61 -10.31 -2.86
N ILE A 68 -2.82 -10.68 -1.59
CA ILE A 68 -3.30 -9.78 -0.53
C ILE A 68 -2.32 -8.60 -0.36
N HIS A 69 -1.03 -8.88 -0.22
CA HIS A 69 -0.03 -7.83 -0.05
C HIS A 69 -0.03 -6.85 -1.25
N ARG A 70 -0.02 -7.36 -2.48
CA ARG A 70 -0.09 -6.55 -3.70
C ARG A 70 -1.38 -5.74 -3.82
N LEU A 71 -2.51 -6.33 -3.44
CA LEU A 71 -3.78 -5.63 -3.41
C LEU A 71 -3.74 -4.47 -2.43
N ARG A 72 -3.21 -4.70 -1.21
CA ARG A 72 -3.08 -3.65 -0.19
C ARG A 72 -2.19 -2.50 -0.64
N VAL A 73 -1.05 -2.79 -1.29
CA VAL A 73 -0.17 -1.74 -1.84
C VAL A 73 -0.91 -0.89 -2.87
N LYS A 74 -1.62 -1.52 -3.80
CA LYS A 74 -2.41 -0.80 -4.81
C LYS A 74 -3.55 0.00 -4.20
N LEU A 75 -4.24 -0.55 -3.19
CA LEU A 75 -5.26 0.19 -2.44
C LEU A 75 -4.65 1.39 -1.69
N ALA A 76 -3.47 1.22 -1.07
CA ALA A 76 -2.74 2.31 -0.43
C ALA A 76 -2.40 3.44 -1.40
N ILE A 77 -2.10 3.13 -2.67
CA ILE A 77 -1.80 4.15 -3.69
C ILE A 77 -3.07 4.83 -4.22
N ALA A 78 -4.14 4.08 -4.43
CA ALA A 78 -5.31 4.58 -5.14
C ALA A 78 -6.40 5.19 -4.24
N VAL A 79 -6.53 4.69 -3.00
CA VAL A 79 -7.56 5.15 -2.06
C VAL A 79 -6.97 6.20 -1.12
N ARG A 80 -7.73 7.24 -0.79
CA ARG A 80 -7.39 8.24 0.23
C ARG A 80 -8.42 8.18 1.35
N SER A 81 -7.94 8.23 2.59
CA SER A 81 -8.80 8.40 3.74
C SER A 81 -9.26 9.86 3.83
N SER A 82 -10.55 10.07 4.03
CA SER A 82 -11.11 11.42 4.22
C SER A 82 -10.90 11.97 5.63
N THR A 83 -10.29 11.20 6.53
CA THR A 83 -10.29 11.46 7.98
C THR A 83 -8.94 11.95 8.53
N VAL A 84 -8.02 12.45 7.69
CA VAL A 84 -6.79 13.04 8.22
C VAL A 84 -7.11 14.40 8.84
N ASP A 85 -7.22 14.44 10.16
CA ASP A 85 -7.36 15.67 10.91
C ASP A 85 -6.01 16.36 11.08
N LEU A 86 -5.75 17.40 10.30
CA LEU A 86 -4.51 18.18 10.38
C LEU A 86 -4.43 19.05 11.64
N THR A 87 -5.54 19.26 12.36
CA THR A 87 -5.55 20.04 13.62
C THR A 87 -5.09 19.18 14.80
N ASN A 88 -5.29 17.86 14.71
CA ASN A 88 -4.77 16.87 15.64
C ASN A 88 -4.19 15.68 14.85
N PRO A 89 -3.06 15.87 14.15
CA PRO A 89 -2.50 14.86 13.28
C PRO A 89 -1.91 13.71 14.11
N GLY A 90 -2.79 12.79 14.53
CA GLY A 90 -2.40 11.57 15.20
C GLY A 90 -1.63 10.68 14.23
N ARG A 91 -0.41 10.32 14.63
CA ARG A 91 0.31 9.20 14.00
C ARG A 91 -0.24 7.92 14.57
N SER A 92 -0.45 6.91 13.73
CA SER A 92 -0.85 5.59 14.21
C SER A 92 0.24 4.99 15.13
N GLU A 93 -0.16 4.15 16.07
CA GLU A 93 0.79 3.39 16.90
C GLU A 93 1.72 2.55 16.02
N LEU A 94 1.19 2.03 14.91
CA LEU A 94 1.95 1.31 13.92
C LEU A 94 3.06 2.18 13.32
N TRP A 95 2.74 3.42 12.91
CA TRP A 95 3.73 4.36 12.39
C TRP A 95 4.81 4.65 13.42
N LEU A 96 4.41 4.96 14.66
CA LEU A 96 5.34 5.23 15.77
C LEU A 96 6.28 4.05 16.04
N SER A 97 5.80 2.83 15.90
CA SER A 97 6.63 1.62 16.08
C SER A 97 7.71 1.45 15.01
N ARG A 98 7.55 2.09 13.84
CA ARG A 98 8.43 1.99 12.67
C ARG A 98 9.33 3.21 12.45
N VAL A 99 9.17 4.27 13.23
CA VAL A 99 10.02 5.46 13.18
C VAL A 99 11.04 5.42 14.30
N ARG A 100 12.33 5.49 13.95
CA ARG A 100 13.46 5.53 14.91
C ARG A 100 14.39 6.66 14.52
N GLY A 101 14.60 7.63 15.42
CA GLY A 101 15.50 8.75 15.14
C GLY A 101 15.19 9.49 13.83
N ARG A 102 13.92 9.74 13.54
CA ARG A 102 13.40 10.34 12.29
C ARG A 102 13.59 9.49 11.01
N GLN A 103 13.98 8.23 11.14
CA GLN A 103 14.09 7.27 10.04
C GLN A 103 12.91 6.32 10.04
N ILE A 104 12.42 5.97 8.86
CA ILE A 104 11.36 4.97 8.68
C ILE A 104 12.03 3.63 8.41
N VAL A 105 11.77 2.64 9.29
CA VAL A 105 12.42 1.32 9.25
C VAL A 105 11.37 0.27 8.91
N VAL A 106 11.22 -0.03 7.62
CA VAL A 106 10.32 -1.07 7.11
C VAL A 106 10.81 -1.57 5.75
N SER A 107 10.65 -2.87 5.49
CA SER A 107 10.85 -3.46 4.16
C SER A 107 9.57 -3.40 3.34
N VAL A 108 9.69 -3.27 2.02
CA VAL A 108 8.54 -3.31 1.09
C VAL A 108 7.74 -4.62 1.17
N THR A 109 8.39 -5.72 1.57
CA THR A 109 7.74 -7.03 1.75
C THR A 109 7.13 -7.23 3.12
N HIS A 110 7.31 -6.29 4.05
CA HIS A 110 6.74 -6.37 5.39
C HIS A 110 5.22 -6.18 5.34
N THR A 111 4.49 -6.93 6.17
CA THR A 111 3.01 -6.87 6.22
C THR A 111 2.47 -5.49 6.56
N ASP A 112 3.20 -4.69 7.34
CA ASP A 112 2.83 -3.33 7.72
C ASP A 112 3.06 -2.30 6.61
N PHE A 113 3.90 -2.61 5.61
CA PHE A 113 4.30 -1.65 4.59
C PHE A 113 3.10 -1.00 3.87
N PRO A 114 2.07 -1.73 3.42
CA PRO A 114 0.93 -1.10 2.73
C PRO A 114 0.14 -0.14 3.63
N THR A 115 -0.02 -0.46 4.92
CA THR A 115 -0.72 0.39 5.89
C THR A 115 0.06 1.68 6.14
N LEU A 116 1.37 1.57 6.34
CA LEU A 116 2.26 2.73 6.48
C LEU A 116 2.30 3.59 5.21
N LEU A 117 2.26 2.95 4.04
CA LEU A 117 2.21 3.66 2.76
C LEU A 117 0.91 4.46 2.63
N ALA A 118 -0.23 3.88 2.99
CA ALA A 118 -1.52 4.55 2.99
C ALA A 118 -1.49 5.78 3.92
N GLU A 119 -1.04 5.61 5.17
CA GLU A 119 -0.91 6.70 6.14
C GLU A 119 -0.02 7.83 5.63
N ALA A 120 1.15 7.49 5.07
CA ALA A 120 2.07 8.48 4.51
C ALA A 120 1.45 9.26 3.35
N LEU A 121 0.74 8.58 2.44
CA LEU A 121 0.09 9.20 1.29
C LEU A 121 -1.12 10.04 1.69
N ASP A 122 -1.88 9.62 2.70
CA ASP A 122 -3.02 10.39 3.24
C ASP A 122 -2.53 11.70 3.86
N VAL A 123 -1.51 11.65 4.75
CA VAL A 123 -0.92 12.86 5.35
C VAL A 123 -0.27 13.74 4.28
N LEU A 124 0.43 13.16 3.32
CA LEU A 124 1.06 13.91 2.22
C LEU A 124 0.01 14.64 1.37
N THR A 125 -1.11 13.98 1.10
CA THR A 125 -2.23 14.58 0.37
C THR A 125 -2.85 15.74 1.16
N ALA A 126 -3.10 15.54 2.45
CA ALA A 126 -3.62 16.56 3.34
C ALA A 126 -2.68 17.78 3.47
N CYS A 127 -1.36 17.55 3.43
CA CYS A 127 -0.32 18.58 3.37
C CYS A 127 -0.09 19.16 1.96
N LYS A 128 -1.01 18.94 1.01
CA LYS A 128 -0.89 19.44 -0.38
C LYS A 128 0.44 19.04 -1.05
N PHE A 129 0.94 17.86 -0.73
CA PHE A 129 2.20 17.27 -1.22
C PHE A 129 3.47 18.03 -0.79
N ASP A 130 3.41 18.80 0.30
CA ASP A 130 4.61 19.37 0.94
C ASP A 130 5.29 18.36 1.87
N CYS A 131 6.49 17.91 1.45
CA CYS A 131 7.24 16.89 2.20
C CYS A 131 7.77 17.40 3.55
N LYS A 132 7.97 18.73 3.72
CA LYS A 132 8.47 19.31 4.98
C LYS A 132 7.36 19.25 6.04
N SER A 133 6.17 19.72 5.72
CA SER A 133 4.99 19.66 6.60
C SER A 133 4.63 18.21 6.92
N THR A 134 4.57 17.34 5.90
CA THR A 134 4.31 15.90 6.06
C THR A 134 5.33 15.25 7.00
N GLY A 135 6.62 15.52 6.80
CA GLY A 135 7.68 14.98 7.66
C GLY A 135 7.59 15.48 9.10
N GLY A 136 7.14 16.72 9.32
CA GLY A 136 6.85 17.26 10.64
C GLY A 136 5.75 16.47 11.36
N ILE A 137 4.62 16.22 10.69
CA ILE A 137 3.50 15.42 11.21
C ILE A 137 3.92 13.99 11.48
N LEU A 138 4.59 13.34 10.53
CA LEU A 138 5.01 11.93 10.62
C LEU A 138 6.29 11.72 11.45
N ALA A 139 6.88 12.76 12.04
CA ALA A 139 8.15 12.73 12.77
C ALA A 139 9.30 12.07 12.00
N CYS A 140 9.32 12.21 10.69
CA CYS A 140 10.42 11.76 9.84
C CYS A 140 11.04 12.95 9.08
N SER A 141 12.25 12.77 8.54
CA SER A 141 12.81 13.82 7.67
C SER A 141 12.18 13.77 6.27
N PRO A 142 12.12 14.91 5.54
CA PRO A 142 11.65 14.90 4.15
C PRO A 142 12.40 13.90 3.26
N SER A 143 13.70 13.77 3.44
CA SER A 143 14.52 12.80 2.70
C SER A 143 14.17 11.34 3.05
N GLN A 144 13.82 11.06 4.30
CA GLN A 144 13.36 9.72 4.70
C GLN A 144 11.98 9.41 4.13
N LEU A 145 11.07 10.40 4.09
CA LEU A 145 9.78 10.24 3.42
C LEU A 145 9.97 9.90 1.94
N VAL A 146 10.83 10.63 1.23
CA VAL A 146 11.15 10.35 -0.18
C VAL A 146 11.76 8.97 -0.34
N LYS A 147 12.72 8.60 0.53
CA LYS A 147 13.32 7.26 0.54
C LYS A 147 12.29 6.16 0.76
N PHE A 148 11.32 6.39 1.64
CA PHE A 148 10.22 5.46 1.89
C PHE A 148 9.32 5.31 0.65
N LEU A 149 8.92 6.41 0.01
CA LEU A 149 8.12 6.37 -1.22
C LEU A 149 8.84 5.66 -2.38
N LYS A 150 10.17 5.75 -2.43
CA LYS A 150 10.98 5.02 -3.43
C LYS A 150 10.97 3.51 -3.28
N LEU A 151 10.58 2.97 -2.12
CA LEU A 151 10.40 1.53 -1.94
C LEU A 151 9.29 0.98 -2.84
N GLU A 152 8.31 1.85 -3.20
CA GLU A 152 7.23 1.53 -4.11
C GLU A 152 7.22 2.55 -5.27
N PRO A 153 7.80 2.21 -6.43
CA PRO A 153 7.91 3.13 -7.57
C PRO A 153 6.58 3.69 -8.06
N GLU A 154 5.49 2.90 -8.02
CA GLU A 154 4.16 3.35 -8.43
C GLU A 154 3.63 4.45 -7.49
N ALA A 155 3.93 4.36 -6.19
CA ALA A 155 3.57 5.40 -5.23
C ALA A 155 4.33 6.71 -5.50
N LEU A 156 5.64 6.62 -5.77
CA LEU A 156 6.45 7.80 -6.11
C LEU A 156 5.97 8.45 -7.41
N LEU A 157 5.62 7.65 -8.42
CA LEU A 157 5.05 8.16 -9.67
C LEU A 157 3.73 8.88 -9.43
N ALA A 158 2.81 8.29 -8.67
CA ALA A 158 1.53 8.90 -8.33
C ALA A 158 1.73 10.24 -7.58
N VAL A 159 2.65 10.29 -6.61
CA VAL A 159 2.99 11.52 -5.89
C VAL A 159 3.57 12.56 -6.84
N ASN A 160 4.50 12.19 -7.72
CA ASN A 160 5.12 13.12 -8.66
C ASN A 160 4.12 13.66 -9.68
N GLU A 161 3.15 12.87 -10.11
CA GLU A 161 2.06 13.36 -10.98
C GLU A 161 1.22 14.42 -10.25
N GLN A 162 0.86 14.19 -9.00
CA GLN A 162 0.13 15.17 -8.19
C GLN A 162 0.94 16.44 -7.93
N ARG A 163 2.26 16.33 -7.76
CA ARG A 163 3.17 17.47 -7.61
C ARG A 163 3.29 18.27 -8.89
N ARG A 164 3.38 17.60 -10.05
CA ARG A 164 3.40 18.25 -11.38
C ARG A 164 2.15 19.10 -11.61
N GLN A 165 0.97 18.55 -11.29
CA GLN A 165 -0.31 19.27 -11.43
C GLN A 165 -0.40 20.52 -10.52
N ARG A 166 0.46 20.60 -9.50
CA ARG A 166 0.56 21.74 -8.54
C ARG A 166 1.80 22.60 -8.76
N GLU A 167 2.49 22.41 -9.87
CA GLU A 167 3.73 23.14 -10.21
C GLU A 167 4.85 22.99 -9.17
N LEU A 168 4.84 21.88 -8.41
CA LEU A 168 5.86 21.57 -7.41
C LEU A 168 7.00 20.77 -8.04
N SER A 169 8.23 20.95 -7.53
CA SER A 169 9.40 20.18 -7.95
C SER A 169 9.18 18.68 -7.73
N LEU A 170 9.59 17.86 -8.69
CA LEU A 170 9.47 16.40 -8.59
C LEU A 170 10.44 15.85 -7.52
N LEU A 171 9.97 14.82 -6.80
CA LEU A 171 10.81 14.07 -5.86
C LEU A 171 11.76 13.14 -6.64
N ARG A 172 13.03 13.10 -6.23
CA ARG A 172 14.11 12.31 -6.85
C ARG A 172 14.75 11.36 -5.87
#